data_6b682b4d4cdc13d28a1363d0d0dea422
#
_entry.id   6b682b4d4cdc13d28a1363d0d0dea422
#
_cell.length_a   1.000
_cell.length_b   1.000
_cell.length_c   1.000
_cell.angle_alpha   90.00
_cell.angle_beta   90.00
_cell.angle_gamma   90.00
#
_symmetry.space_group_name_H-M   'P 1'
#
loop_
_entity.id
_entity.type
_entity.pdbx_description
1 polymer ?
#
loop_
_entity_poly.entity_id
_entity_poly.type
_entity_poly.pdbx_seq_one_letter_code
_entity_poly.pdbx_strand_id
1 'polypeptide(L)'
;SDDTGYGDLGVYGGGKGRGMETPNLDKLAQEGMQFWSFYGQPSCTPGRAAMLTGRIPNRSGMTTVAFQGQGGGLPKEEWTIASLLKTKDYNTYFCGKWHLGEDESAMPIAHGYDIMENVILYHL
;
A
#
# COMPACT_ATOMS: atom_id res chain seq x y z
N SER A 1 -6.51 -1.88 -1.93
CA SER A 1 -7.59 -0.97 -1.53
C SER A 1 -7.25 -0.28 -0.21
N ASP A 2 -7.90 0.81 0.07
CA ASP A 2 -7.73 1.61 1.29
C ASP A 2 -9.02 1.49 2.11
N ASP A 3 -8.90 1.16 3.37
CA ASP A 3 -10.01 1.02 4.33
C ASP A 3 -11.16 0.07 3.93
N THR A 4 -10.85 -0.96 3.13
CA THR A 4 -11.83 -1.99 2.78
C THR A 4 -11.82 -3.09 3.82
N GLY A 5 -12.96 -3.31 4.47
CA GLY A 5 -13.13 -4.38 5.44
C GLY A 5 -13.31 -5.75 4.77
N TYR A 6 -12.96 -6.80 5.49
CA TYR A 6 -13.16 -8.18 5.04
C TYR A 6 -14.60 -8.47 4.59
N GLY A 7 -15.56 -8.00 5.37
CA GLY A 7 -16.99 -8.21 5.08
C GLY A 7 -17.61 -7.25 4.06
N ASP A 8 -16.83 -6.39 3.41
CA ASP A 8 -17.34 -5.48 2.37
C ASP A 8 -17.40 -6.14 1.00
N LEU A 9 -16.56 -7.14 0.77
CA LEU A 9 -16.47 -7.85 -0.49
C LEU A 9 -17.51 -8.98 -0.56
N GLY A 10 -18.16 -9.11 -1.73
CA GLY A 10 -19.19 -10.14 -1.97
C GLY A 10 -18.68 -11.55 -1.71
N VAL A 11 -17.47 -11.86 -2.17
CA VAL A 11 -16.81 -13.17 -2.01
C VAL A 11 -16.62 -13.57 -0.55
N TYR A 12 -16.61 -12.62 0.39
CA TYR A 12 -16.52 -12.87 1.84
C TYR A 12 -17.85 -12.65 2.57
N GLY A 13 -18.97 -12.66 1.85
CA GLY A 13 -20.31 -12.55 2.43
C GLY A 13 -20.85 -11.11 2.57
N GLY A 14 -20.14 -10.12 2.03
CA GLY A 14 -20.59 -8.73 1.94
C GLY A 14 -21.40 -8.43 0.68
N GLY A 15 -20.91 -7.50 -0.12
CA GLY A 15 -21.52 -7.16 -1.40
C GLY A 15 -22.88 -6.49 -1.24
N LYS A 16 -23.88 -6.97 -1.98
CA LYS A 16 -25.22 -6.37 -2.00
C LYS A 16 -25.88 -6.25 -0.61
N GLY A 17 -25.62 -7.20 0.27
CA GLY A 17 -26.12 -7.19 1.65
C GLY A 17 -25.55 -6.04 2.49
N ARG A 18 -24.42 -5.48 2.08
CA ARG A 18 -23.77 -4.30 2.66
C ARG A 18 -23.96 -3.03 1.82
N GLY A 19 -24.77 -3.09 0.77
CA GLY A 19 -25.09 -1.95 -0.11
C GLY A 19 -24.08 -1.71 -1.24
N MET A 20 -23.06 -2.55 -1.40
CA MET A 20 -22.05 -2.41 -2.44
C MET A 20 -21.76 -3.75 -3.12
N GLU A 21 -22.08 -3.87 -4.38
CA GLU A 21 -21.77 -5.06 -5.17
C GLU A 21 -20.31 -5.03 -5.64
N THR A 22 -19.64 -6.19 -5.62
CA THR A 22 -18.25 -6.35 -6.08
C THR A 22 -18.12 -7.43 -7.17
N PRO A 23 -18.89 -7.33 -8.29
CA PRO A 23 -19.05 -8.43 -9.24
C PRO A 23 -17.72 -8.84 -9.92
N ASN A 24 -16.83 -7.91 -10.17
CA ASN A 24 -15.53 -8.21 -10.79
C ASN A 24 -14.58 -8.94 -9.82
N LEU A 25 -14.59 -8.55 -8.54
CA LEU A 25 -13.80 -9.24 -7.51
C LEU A 25 -14.37 -10.61 -7.20
N ASP A 26 -15.69 -10.74 -7.18
CA ASP A 26 -16.40 -12.02 -6.99
C ASP A 26 -16.08 -12.99 -8.13
N LYS A 27 -16.07 -12.49 -9.38
CA LYS A 27 -15.67 -13.27 -10.54
C LYS A 27 -14.21 -13.71 -10.47
N LEU A 28 -13.30 -12.79 -10.11
CA LEU A 28 -11.88 -13.11 -9.94
C LEU A 28 -11.67 -14.22 -8.89
N ALA A 29 -12.40 -14.18 -7.79
CA ALA A 29 -12.33 -15.21 -6.75
C ALA A 29 -12.86 -16.57 -7.25
N GLN A 30 -13.90 -16.59 -8.07
CA GLN A 30 -14.45 -17.81 -8.68
C GLN A 30 -13.49 -18.45 -9.69
N GLU A 31 -12.74 -17.64 -10.42
CA GLU A 31 -11.79 -18.10 -11.44
C GLU A 31 -10.40 -18.40 -10.89
N GLY A 32 -10.10 -17.94 -9.67
CA GLY A 32 -8.77 -18.00 -9.06
C GLY A 32 -8.73 -18.72 -7.72
N MET A 33 -7.80 -18.26 -6.88
CA MET A 33 -7.62 -18.76 -5.52
C MET A 33 -8.09 -17.71 -4.52
N GLN A 34 -8.93 -18.13 -3.59
CA GLN A 34 -9.43 -17.29 -2.50
C GLN A 34 -8.77 -17.68 -1.17
N PHE A 35 -8.19 -16.69 -0.49
CA PHE A 35 -7.61 -16.87 0.83
C PHE A 35 -8.62 -16.46 1.92
N TRP A 36 -9.01 -17.39 2.78
CA TRP A 36 -9.91 -17.12 3.90
C TRP A 36 -9.22 -16.53 5.12
N SER A 37 -7.92 -16.72 5.23
CA SER A 37 -7.11 -16.24 6.36
C SER A 37 -5.84 -15.56 5.84
N PHE A 38 -6.01 -14.42 5.16
CA PHE A 38 -4.90 -13.59 4.70
C PHE A 38 -5.03 -12.21 5.34
N TYR A 39 -4.20 -11.92 6.32
CA TYR A 39 -4.28 -10.70 7.10
C TYR A 39 -3.34 -9.64 6.55
N GLY A 40 -3.88 -8.44 6.31
CA GLY A 40 -3.11 -7.24 6.01
C GLY A 40 -2.52 -6.63 7.29
N GLN A 41 -2.00 -5.43 7.15
CA GLN A 41 -1.52 -4.64 8.29
C GLN A 41 -2.67 -3.78 8.86
N PRO A 42 -2.57 -3.34 10.13
CA PRO A 42 -3.71 -2.75 10.85
C PRO A 42 -4.08 -1.33 10.39
N SER A 43 -3.23 -0.67 9.61
CA SER A 43 -3.49 0.71 9.15
C SER A 43 -2.70 1.07 7.89
N CYS A 44 -2.95 2.29 7.37
CA CYS A 44 -2.45 2.76 6.08
C CYS A 44 -0.93 2.71 5.96
N THR A 45 -0.19 3.40 6.82
CA THR A 45 1.28 3.46 6.75
C THR A 45 1.94 2.09 6.89
N PRO A 46 1.62 1.27 7.92
CA PRO A 46 2.15 -0.08 8.02
C PRO A 46 1.84 -0.95 6.81
N GLY A 47 0.61 -0.89 6.29
CA GLY A 47 0.18 -1.68 5.13
C GLY A 47 0.93 -1.29 3.85
N ARG A 48 1.07 0.02 3.61
CA ARG A 48 1.80 0.55 2.45
C ARG A 48 3.28 0.22 2.51
N ALA A 49 3.90 0.40 3.68
CA ALA A 49 5.30 0.03 3.88
C ALA A 49 5.52 -1.46 3.61
N ALA A 50 4.69 -2.33 4.19
CA ALA A 50 4.80 -3.78 3.99
C ALA A 50 4.61 -4.17 2.51
N MET A 51 3.65 -3.56 1.81
CA MET A 51 3.40 -3.83 0.39
C MET A 51 4.57 -3.42 -0.50
N LEU A 52 5.17 -2.25 -0.24
CA LEU A 52 6.23 -1.73 -1.09
C LEU A 52 7.59 -2.35 -0.79
N THR A 53 7.87 -2.70 0.47
CA THR A 53 9.18 -3.22 0.89
C THR A 53 9.22 -4.75 0.99
N GLY A 54 8.06 -5.42 1.03
CA GLY A 54 7.97 -6.85 1.32
C GLY A 54 8.33 -7.21 2.77
N ARG A 55 8.44 -6.22 3.68
CA ARG A 55 8.84 -6.41 5.08
C ARG A 55 7.70 -6.09 6.03
N ILE A 56 7.58 -6.87 7.09
CA ILE A 56 6.63 -6.54 8.15
C ILE A 56 7.01 -5.22 8.84
N PRO A 57 6.04 -4.40 9.29
CA PRO A 57 6.28 -3.07 9.84
C PRO A 57 7.27 -3.01 10.99
N ASN A 58 7.31 -4.03 11.84
CA ASN A 58 8.26 -4.13 12.95
C ASN A 58 9.73 -4.14 12.49
N ARG A 59 9.99 -4.55 11.25
CA ARG A 59 11.35 -4.56 10.68
C ARG A 59 11.72 -3.26 9.97
N SER A 60 10.74 -2.59 9.37
CA SER A 60 10.96 -1.30 8.70
C SER A 60 10.81 -0.10 9.65
N GLY A 61 10.32 -0.32 10.88
CA GLY A 61 9.99 0.75 11.81
C GLY A 61 8.66 1.47 11.55
N MET A 62 7.98 1.13 10.44
CA MET A 62 6.74 1.80 10.01
C MET A 62 5.50 1.19 10.69
N THR A 63 5.47 1.22 12.02
CA THR A 63 4.45 0.54 12.85
C THR A 63 3.21 1.38 13.13
N THR A 64 3.28 2.69 12.94
CA THR A 64 2.19 3.64 13.23
C THR A 64 1.87 4.49 12.01
N VAL A 65 0.69 5.08 12.00
CA VAL A 65 0.28 6.01 10.94
C VAL A 65 1.14 7.26 10.97
N ALA A 66 1.68 7.66 9.83
CA ALA A 66 2.37 8.92 9.67
C ALA A 66 1.36 10.07 9.58
N PHE A 67 1.63 11.18 10.26
CA PHE A 67 0.81 12.38 10.21
C PHE A 67 1.61 13.58 9.71
N GLN A 68 0.91 14.49 9.06
CA GLN A 68 1.50 15.73 8.55
C GLN A 68 2.19 16.51 9.67
N GLY A 69 3.38 17.02 9.37
CA GLY A 69 4.16 17.84 10.32
C GLY A 69 4.93 17.04 11.37
N GLN A 70 4.87 15.71 11.34
CA GLN A 70 5.68 14.89 12.24
C GLN A 70 7.11 14.65 11.75
N GLY A 71 7.36 14.92 10.46
CA GLY A 71 8.64 14.58 9.82
C GLY A 71 8.88 13.09 9.71
N GLY A 72 10.08 12.72 9.21
CA GLY A 72 10.48 11.32 9.07
C GLY A 72 9.71 10.59 7.97
N GLY A 73 9.69 9.28 8.08
CA GLY A 73 9.00 8.39 7.14
C GLY A 73 9.76 7.10 6.90
N LEU A 74 9.55 6.51 5.73
CA LEU A 74 10.19 5.27 5.34
C LEU A 74 11.73 5.44 5.38
N PRO A 75 12.45 4.60 6.16
CA PRO A 75 13.90 4.72 6.27
C PRO A 75 14.58 4.61 4.91
N LYS A 76 15.58 5.45 4.66
CA LYS A 76 16.30 5.54 3.38
C LYS A 76 16.89 4.19 2.93
N GLU A 77 17.24 3.34 3.88
CA GLU A 77 17.84 2.03 3.64
C GLU A 77 16.83 0.98 3.19
N GLU A 78 15.54 1.27 3.31
CA GLU A 78 14.50 0.33 2.92
C GLU A 78 14.37 0.27 1.39
N TRP A 79 14.59 -0.91 0.88
CA TRP A 79 14.36 -1.21 -0.54
C TRP A 79 12.88 -1.38 -0.81
N THR A 80 12.42 -0.76 -1.88
CA THR A 80 11.07 -0.96 -2.38
C THR A 80 11.07 -1.83 -3.64
N ILE A 81 9.89 -2.26 -4.05
CA ILE A 81 9.72 -2.94 -5.34
C ILE A 81 10.25 -2.08 -6.50
N ALA A 82 10.10 -0.75 -6.43
CA ALA A 82 10.64 0.16 -7.43
C ALA A 82 12.18 0.13 -7.46
N SER A 83 12.83 0.19 -6.29
CA SER A 83 14.29 0.08 -6.17
C SER A 83 14.80 -1.24 -6.78
N LEU A 84 14.08 -2.34 -6.53
CA LEU A 84 14.42 -3.65 -7.09
C LEU A 84 14.26 -3.67 -8.61
N LEU A 85 13.15 -3.17 -9.14
CA LEU A 85 12.87 -3.16 -10.57
C LEU A 85 13.85 -2.27 -11.35
N LYS A 86 14.32 -1.18 -10.77
CA LYS A 86 15.38 -0.35 -11.37
C LYS A 86 16.66 -1.13 -11.63
N THR A 87 17.00 -2.13 -10.84
CA THR A 87 18.17 -2.99 -11.11
C THR A 87 18.02 -3.85 -12.36
N LYS A 88 16.82 -3.85 -12.95
CA LYS A 88 16.45 -4.57 -14.17
C LYS A 88 16.01 -3.65 -15.31
N ASP A 89 16.43 -2.38 -15.24
CA ASP A 89 16.18 -1.34 -16.25
C ASP A 89 14.69 -1.03 -16.47
N TYR A 90 13.83 -1.24 -15.44
CA TYR A 90 12.45 -0.79 -15.47
C TYR A 90 12.37 0.71 -15.18
N ASN A 91 11.53 1.41 -15.94
CA ASN A 91 11.07 2.75 -15.58
C ASN A 91 9.98 2.63 -14.52
N THR A 92 10.08 3.44 -13.47
CA THR A 92 9.22 3.34 -12.29
C THR A 92 8.47 4.65 -12.06
N TYR A 93 7.14 4.53 -11.96
CA TYR A 93 6.24 5.67 -11.79
C TYR A 93 5.41 5.50 -10.53
N PHE A 94 5.25 6.56 -9.75
CA PHE A 94 4.36 6.59 -8.61
C PHE A 94 3.23 7.59 -8.83
N CYS A 95 2.00 7.13 -8.60
CA CYS A 95 0.80 7.96 -8.62
C CYS A 95 -0.13 7.55 -7.48
N GLY A 96 -0.73 8.52 -6.80
CA GLY A 96 -1.70 8.29 -5.74
C GLY A 96 -1.14 8.46 -4.33
N LYS A 97 -1.75 7.77 -3.35
CA LYS A 97 -1.46 7.94 -1.92
C LYS A 97 -0.14 7.27 -1.53
N TRP A 98 0.80 8.08 -1.02
CA TRP A 98 2.08 7.61 -0.48
C TRP A 98 1.98 7.16 0.97
N HIS A 99 1.72 8.07 1.87
CA HIS A 99 1.51 7.90 3.30
C HIS A 99 2.66 7.20 4.05
N LEU A 100 3.90 7.40 3.59
CA LEU A 100 5.11 6.85 4.20
C LEU A 100 6.10 7.92 4.66
N GLY A 101 5.58 9.11 4.97
CA GLY A 101 6.36 10.24 5.47
C GLY A 101 6.48 11.38 4.47
N GLU A 102 7.06 12.48 4.93
CA GLU A 102 7.14 13.75 4.21
C GLU A 102 8.58 14.28 4.08
N ASP A 103 9.54 13.69 4.79
CA ASP A 103 10.93 14.06 4.61
C ASP A 103 11.40 13.74 3.19
N GLU A 104 12.28 14.55 2.64
CA GLU A 104 12.80 14.37 1.29
C GLU A 104 13.38 12.96 1.08
N SER A 105 14.06 12.41 2.10
CA SER A 105 14.62 11.07 2.09
C SER A 105 13.57 9.94 2.13
N ALA A 106 12.33 10.26 2.50
CA ALA A 106 11.21 9.31 2.58
C ALA A 106 10.26 9.39 1.38
N MET A 107 10.50 10.30 0.43
CA MET A 107 9.64 10.48 -0.73
C MET A 107 9.82 9.35 -1.77
N PRO A 108 8.83 9.09 -2.64
CA PRO A 108 8.92 8.03 -3.65
C PRO A 108 10.20 8.07 -4.48
N ILE A 109 10.65 9.26 -4.89
CA ILE A 109 11.89 9.44 -5.67
C ILE A 109 13.12 8.90 -4.93
N ALA A 110 13.18 9.10 -3.61
CA ALA A 110 14.28 8.56 -2.79
C ALA A 110 14.24 7.03 -2.65
N HIS A 111 13.09 6.42 -2.98
CA HIS A 111 12.83 4.99 -2.86
C HIS A 111 12.68 4.28 -4.21
N GLY A 112 13.35 4.79 -5.25
CA GLY A 112 13.52 4.08 -6.52
C GLY A 112 12.49 4.41 -7.58
N TYR A 113 11.56 5.33 -7.34
CA TYR A 113 10.67 5.82 -8.39
C TYR A 113 11.34 6.92 -9.21
N ASP A 114 11.25 6.83 -10.54
CA ASP A 114 11.81 7.82 -11.47
C ASP A 114 10.95 9.06 -11.55
N ILE A 115 9.63 8.87 -11.52
CA ILE A 115 8.63 9.93 -11.63
C ILE A 115 7.58 9.73 -10.54
N MET A 116 7.17 10.83 -9.92
CA MET A 116 5.99 10.86 -9.05
C MET A 116 5.05 11.98 -9.49
N GLU A 117 3.79 11.62 -9.71
CA GLU A 117 2.74 12.55 -10.12
C GLU A 117 1.47 12.33 -9.30
N ASN A 118 0.72 13.41 -9.06
CA ASN A 118 -0.54 13.35 -8.31
C ASN A 118 -0.38 12.62 -6.96
N VAL A 119 0.70 12.91 -6.24
CA VAL A 119 1.00 12.26 -4.97
C VAL A 119 0.18 12.88 -3.86
N ILE A 120 -0.54 12.02 -3.14
CA ILE A 120 -1.27 12.36 -1.92
C ILE A 120 -0.42 11.84 -0.75
N LEU A 121 0.18 12.76 0.02
CA LEU A 121 1.09 12.38 1.10
C LEU A 121 0.36 11.76 2.29
N TYR A 122 -0.88 12.19 2.56
CA TYR A 122 -1.69 11.76 3.71
C TYR A 122 -3.14 11.49 3.31
N HIS A 123 -4.07 11.56 4.23
CA HIS A 123 -5.50 11.57 3.93
C HIS A 123 -5.93 12.92 3.34
N LEU A 124 -6.94 12.89 2.48
CA LEU A 124 -7.66 14.08 2.02
C LEU A 124 -8.60 14.56 3.10
#